data_5494c1f989644fd01fb2b05a3f88c960
#
_entry.id   5494c1f989644fd01fb2b05a3f88c960
#
_cell.length_a   1.000
_cell.length_b   1.000
_cell.length_c   1.000
_cell.angle_alpha   90.00
_cell.angle_beta   90.00
_cell.angle_gamma   90.00
#
_symmetry.space_group_name_H-M   'P 1'
#
loop_
_entity.id
_entity.type
_entity.pdbx_description
1 polymer ?
#
loop_
_entity_poly.entity_id
_entity_poly.type
_entity_poly.pdbx_seq_one_letter_code
_entity_poly.pdbx_strand_id
1 'polypeptide(L)'
;YFAYGSNMNPDRVRQRKMSFESAVSGHLFDYSLRFNKRSLKYPGAAAANVMAVAKGVTEGVVYRLVDPMQIEMMDPYEGYPVRYTRIALPIVTRAGVVDAWVYIANKDHVTEGLAPARWYLNHLLAGRGFLSGPYFESLSQTKCLHDSDIEHV
;
A
#
# COMPACT_ATOMS: atom_id res chain seq x y z
N TYR A 1 8.55 4.01 7.05
CA TYR A 1 7.29 3.47 6.59
C TYR A 1 7.39 3.02 5.14
N PHE A 2 7.06 1.78 4.86
CA PHE A 2 7.02 1.24 3.51
C PHE A 2 5.58 1.22 3.00
N ALA A 3 5.31 2.02 1.99
CA ALA A 3 4.01 2.10 1.34
C ALA A 3 4.01 1.30 0.04
N TYR A 4 3.09 0.36 -0.08
CA TYR A 4 2.91 -0.47 -1.28
C TYR A 4 1.56 -0.25 -1.96
N GLY A 5 0.66 0.48 -1.31
CA GLY A 5 -0.70 0.76 -1.76
C GLY A 5 -0.90 2.24 -2.12
N SER A 6 -2.05 2.80 -1.74
CA SER A 6 -2.42 4.16 -2.13
C SER A 6 -1.46 5.24 -1.60
N ASN A 7 -0.74 4.96 -0.54
CA ASN A 7 0.28 5.87 0.01
C ASN A 7 1.59 5.86 -0.79
N MET A 8 1.68 5.13 -1.89
CA MET A 8 2.76 5.34 -2.85
C MET A 8 2.67 6.72 -3.52
N ASN A 9 1.52 7.38 -3.41
CA ASN A 9 1.37 8.78 -3.78
C ASN A 9 1.80 9.67 -2.61
N PRO A 10 2.95 10.38 -2.71
CA PRO A 10 3.43 11.22 -1.61
C PRO A 10 2.45 12.33 -1.22
N ASP A 11 1.68 12.85 -2.17
CA ASP A 11 0.69 13.89 -1.89
C ASP A 11 -0.41 13.37 -0.95
N ARG A 12 -0.79 12.10 -1.12
CA ARG A 12 -1.76 11.46 -0.23
C ARG A 12 -1.22 11.35 1.20
N VAL A 13 0.05 11.00 1.35
CA VAL A 13 0.72 10.93 2.66
C VAL A 13 0.73 12.31 3.33
N ARG A 14 1.04 13.36 2.57
CA ARG A 14 1.01 14.74 3.07
C ARG A 14 -0.40 15.16 3.49
N GLN A 15 -1.41 14.82 2.71
CA GLN A 15 -2.81 15.09 3.04
C GLN A 15 -3.24 14.38 4.33
N ARG A 16 -2.67 13.23 4.61
CA ARG A 16 -2.90 12.45 5.84
C ARG A 16 -2.05 12.92 7.02
N LYS A 17 -1.29 13.99 6.85
CA LYS A 17 -0.54 14.68 7.92
C LYS A 17 0.64 13.88 8.50
N MET A 18 1.12 12.85 7.83
CA MET A 18 2.33 12.16 8.24
C MET A 18 3.54 12.85 7.61
N SER A 19 4.41 13.40 8.44
CA SER A 19 5.59 14.15 7.99
C SER A 19 6.76 13.22 7.72
N PHE A 20 7.42 13.39 6.58
CA PHE A 20 8.58 12.61 6.19
C PHE A 20 9.68 13.49 5.61
N GLU A 21 10.93 13.05 5.78
CA GLU A 21 12.12 13.78 5.30
C GLU A 21 12.50 13.38 3.87
N SER A 22 12.26 12.13 3.50
CA SER A 22 12.61 11.59 2.19
C SER A 22 11.69 10.47 1.79
N ALA A 23 11.63 10.23 0.48
CA ALA A 23 10.91 9.12 -0.12
C ALA A 23 11.82 8.46 -1.14
N VAL A 24 12.04 7.16 -1.04
CA VAL A 24 12.91 6.39 -1.92
C VAL A 24 12.26 5.07 -2.30
N SER A 25 12.71 4.48 -3.41
CA SER A 25 12.23 3.15 -3.83
C SER A 25 12.65 2.07 -2.84
N GLY A 26 11.78 1.10 -2.61
CA GLY A 26 12.07 -0.06 -1.77
C GLY A 26 11.46 -1.34 -2.32
N HIS A 27 12.05 -2.46 -1.91
CA HIS A 27 11.60 -3.80 -2.30
C HIS A 27 11.39 -4.63 -1.04
N LEU A 28 10.19 -5.19 -0.93
CA LEU A 28 9.85 -6.17 0.10
C LEU A 28 9.86 -7.55 -0.53
N PHE A 29 10.85 -8.38 -0.16
CA PHE A 29 10.99 -9.73 -0.69
C PHE A 29 10.14 -10.73 0.09
N ASP A 30 9.73 -11.81 -0.59
CA ASP A 30 8.91 -12.90 -0.07
C ASP A 30 7.49 -12.46 0.33
N TYR A 31 7.00 -11.39 -0.30
CA TYR A 31 5.62 -10.92 -0.23
C TYR A 31 5.14 -10.52 -1.61
N SER A 32 3.85 -10.73 -1.85
CA SER A 32 3.19 -10.30 -3.09
C SER A 32 2.06 -9.34 -2.80
N LEU A 33 1.91 -8.35 -3.65
CA LEU A 33 0.79 -7.41 -3.62
C LEU A 33 -0.51 -8.13 -3.97
N ARG A 34 -1.56 -7.87 -3.21
CA ARG A 34 -2.93 -8.35 -3.46
C ARG A 34 -3.91 -7.21 -3.24
N PHE A 35 -5.02 -7.26 -3.96
CA PHE A 35 -6.16 -6.36 -3.73
C PHE A 35 -7.26 -7.18 -3.06
N ASN A 36 -7.09 -7.50 -1.80
CA ASN A 36 -7.95 -8.40 -1.05
C ASN A 36 -8.40 -7.88 0.32
N LYS A 37 -8.04 -6.66 0.70
CA LYS A 37 -8.57 -6.05 1.91
C LYS A 37 -9.90 -5.38 1.57
N ARG A 38 -11.00 -5.88 2.15
CA ARG A 38 -12.34 -5.34 1.87
C ARG A 38 -12.46 -3.87 2.21
N SER A 39 -13.03 -3.10 1.29
CA SER A 39 -13.49 -1.75 1.61
C SER A 39 -14.71 -1.82 2.54
N LEU A 40 -14.73 -0.99 3.57
CA LEU A 40 -15.90 -0.85 4.43
C LEU A 40 -16.97 0.05 3.78
N LYS A 41 -16.54 0.92 2.90
CA LYS A 41 -17.40 1.93 2.30
C LYS A 41 -18.02 1.48 0.98
N TYR A 42 -17.27 0.70 0.19
CA TYR A 42 -17.67 0.31 -1.16
C TYR A 42 -17.64 -1.21 -1.30
N PRO A 43 -18.77 -1.91 -1.13
CA PRO A 43 -18.83 -3.36 -1.33
C PRO A 43 -18.29 -3.78 -2.70
N GLY A 44 -17.52 -4.87 -2.71
CA GLY A 44 -16.84 -5.36 -3.91
C GLY A 44 -15.51 -4.69 -4.20
N ALA A 45 -15.24 -3.54 -3.58
CA ALA A 45 -13.96 -2.85 -3.72
C ALA A 45 -12.93 -3.37 -2.73
N ALA A 46 -11.67 -3.30 -3.13
CA ALA A 46 -10.55 -3.72 -2.31
C ALA A 46 -9.47 -2.67 -2.21
N ALA A 47 -8.88 -2.57 -1.02
CA ALA A 47 -7.60 -1.91 -0.81
C ALA A 47 -6.46 -2.92 -0.96
N ALA A 48 -5.25 -2.39 -1.10
CA ALA A 48 -4.03 -3.19 -1.22
C ALA A 48 -3.67 -3.87 0.10
N ASN A 49 -3.08 -5.04 -0.02
CA ASN A 49 -2.50 -5.83 1.04
C ASN A 49 -1.25 -6.54 0.52
N VAL A 50 -0.40 -7.03 1.39
CA VAL A 50 0.70 -7.92 1.02
C VAL A 50 0.53 -9.25 1.73
N MET A 51 0.79 -10.32 1.00
CA MET A 51 0.69 -11.69 1.49
C MET A 51 2.05 -12.37 1.36
N ALA A 52 2.43 -13.13 2.38
CA ALA A 52 3.67 -13.90 2.34
C ALA A 52 3.61 -14.94 1.22
N VAL A 53 4.53 -14.83 0.28
CA VAL A 53 4.67 -15.76 -0.87
C VAL A 53 6.15 -15.90 -1.15
N ALA A 54 6.68 -17.14 -1.04
CA ALA A 54 8.09 -17.41 -1.33
C ALA A 54 8.46 -16.90 -2.73
N LYS A 55 9.56 -16.16 -2.83
CA LYS A 55 10.06 -15.51 -4.06
C LYS A 55 9.17 -14.39 -4.60
N GLY A 56 8.12 -14.00 -3.87
CA GLY A 56 7.35 -12.80 -4.20
C GLY A 56 8.20 -11.55 -4.03
N VAL A 57 7.87 -10.50 -4.78
CA VAL A 57 8.49 -9.19 -4.65
C VAL A 57 7.40 -8.13 -4.70
N THR A 58 7.40 -7.27 -3.71
CA THR A 58 6.53 -6.09 -3.69
C THR A 58 7.41 -4.85 -3.74
N GLU A 59 7.18 -4.01 -4.73
CA GLU A 59 7.85 -2.71 -4.84
C GLU A 59 7.00 -1.63 -4.20
N GLY A 60 7.64 -0.60 -3.69
CA GLY A 60 6.94 0.50 -3.08
C GLY A 60 7.85 1.66 -2.74
N VAL A 61 7.35 2.53 -1.87
CA VAL A 61 8.02 3.75 -1.44
C VAL A 61 8.37 3.65 0.03
N VAL A 62 9.63 3.89 0.36
CA VAL A 62 10.08 4.00 1.74
C VAL A 62 10.11 5.47 2.13
N TYR A 63 9.28 5.85 3.08
CA TYR A 63 9.25 7.17 3.65
C TYR A 63 10.08 7.18 4.93
N ARG A 64 11.11 8.05 4.97
CA ARG A 64 11.83 8.32 6.20
C ARG A 64 11.04 9.32 7.02
N LEU A 65 10.52 8.89 8.14
CA LEU A 65 9.69 9.74 8.99
C LEU A 65 10.56 10.77 9.71
N VAL A 66 10.04 11.99 9.86
CA VAL A 66 10.71 13.07 10.62
C VAL A 66 10.93 12.64 12.06
N ASP A 67 9.97 11.87 12.60
CA ASP A 67 9.99 11.32 13.95
C ASP A 67 9.33 9.93 13.87
N PRO A 68 9.85 8.89 14.56
CA PRO A 68 9.23 7.55 14.55
C PRO A 68 7.76 7.55 14.96
N MET A 69 7.32 8.48 15.78
CA MET A 69 5.93 8.62 16.22
C MET A 69 4.98 9.06 15.10
N GLN A 70 5.51 9.54 13.97
CA GLN A 70 4.69 9.95 12.84
C GLN A 70 3.86 8.80 12.25
N ILE A 71 4.26 7.55 12.48
CA ILE A 71 3.45 6.41 12.04
C ILE A 71 2.05 6.43 12.66
N GLU A 72 1.90 6.97 13.87
CA GLU A 72 0.62 7.09 14.54
C GLU A 72 -0.35 8.02 13.80
N MET A 73 0.16 8.94 12.99
CA MET A 73 -0.68 9.79 12.14
C MET A 73 -1.35 8.99 11.02
N MET A 74 -0.70 7.91 10.56
CA MET A 74 -1.25 7.04 9.53
C MET A 74 -2.20 5.98 10.10
N ASP A 75 -2.02 5.57 11.34
CA ASP A 75 -2.80 4.49 11.96
C ASP A 75 -4.32 4.65 11.80
N PRO A 76 -4.93 5.83 12.00
CA PRO A 76 -6.38 5.97 11.82
C PRO A 76 -6.86 5.73 10.40
N TYR A 77 -6.06 6.12 9.41
CA TYR A 77 -6.42 5.93 7.99
C TYR A 77 -6.37 4.47 7.58
N GLU A 78 -5.48 3.69 8.20
CA GLU A 78 -5.38 2.25 7.98
C GLU A 78 -6.35 1.45 8.85
N GLY A 79 -6.92 2.08 9.88
CA GLY A 79 -7.76 1.38 10.84
C GLY A 79 -6.98 0.44 11.74
N TYR A 80 -5.74 0.81 12.05
CA TYR A 80 -4.91 0.05 13.01
C TYR A 80 -5.51 0.19 14.41
N PRO A 81 -5.57 -0.88 15.21
CA PRO A 81 -5.11 -2.25 14.94
C PRO A 81 -6.23 -3.20 14.43
N VAL A 82 -7.40 -2.68 14.07
CA VAL A 82 -8.59 -3.49 13.77
C VAL A 82 -8.57 -4.03 12.34
N ARG A 83 -8.37 -3.16 11.34
CA ARG A 83 -8.39 -3.54 9.91
C ARG A 83 -7.03 -3.97 9.41
N TYR A 84 -6.00 -3.24 9.81
CA TYR A 84 -4.60 -3.57 9.54
C TYR A 84 -3.83 -3.67 10.85
N THR A 85 -2.84 -4.56 10.84
CA THR A 85 -1.75 -4.52 11.82
C THR A 85 -0.52 -3.93 11.15
N ARG A 86 0.48 -3.50 11.90
CA ARG A 86 1.75 -3.07 11.33
C ARG A 86 2.92 -3.77 12.01
N ILE A 87 3.84 -4.23 11.19
CA ILE A 87 5.06 -4.91 11.65
C ILE A 87 6.27 -4.27 10.98
N ALA A 88 7.42 -4.34 11.65
CA ALA A 88 8.67 -3.92 11.05
C ALA A 88 9.23 -5.06 10.21
N LEU A 89 9.49 -4.78 8.93
CA LEU A 89 10.06 -5.75 8.00
C LEU A 89 11.29 -5.16 7.32
N PRO A 90 12.25 -6.00 6.93
CA PRO A 90 13.42 -5.55 6.18
C PRO A 90 13.00 -5.16 4.75
N ILE A 91 13.34 -3.95 4.36
CA ILE A 91 13.10 -3.41 3.02
C ILE A 91 14.44 -3.12 2.37
N VAL A 92 14.64 -3.62 1.16
CA VAL A 92 15.87 -3.39 0.40
C VAL A 92 15.76 -2.08 -0.36
N THR A 93 16.71 -1.18 -0.15
CA THR A 93 16.82 0.10 -0.85
C THR A 93 18.19 0.19 -1.52
N ARG A 94 18.42 1.24 -2.32
CA ARG A 94 19.74 1.52 -2.90
C ARG A 94 20.84 1.70 -1.85
N ALA A 95 20.47 2.25 -0.69
CA ALA A 95 21.40 2.52 0.41
C ALA A 95 21.59 1.31 1.34
N GLY A 96 20.94 0.18 1.04
CA GLY A 96 21.00 -1.04 1.85
C GLY A 96 19.64 -1.41 2.41
N VAL A 97 19.65 -2.31 3.39
CA VAL A 97 18.43 -2.81 4.03
C VAL A 97 18.05 -1.92 5.20
N VAL A 98 16.79 -1.53 5.26
CA VAL A 98 16.22 -0.78 6.37
C VAL A 98 15.01 -1.51 6.92
N ASP A 99 14.80 -1.44 8.23
CA ASP A 99 13.56 -1.93 8.85
C ASP A 99 12.52 -0.83 8.75
N ALA A 100 11.37 -1.16 8.19
CA ALA A 100 10.28 -0.20 8.00
C ALA A 100 8.96 -0.77 8.45
N TRP A 101 8.06 0.08 8.91
CA TRP A 101 6.68 -0.29 9.22
C TRP A 101 5.96 -0.69 7.94
N VAL A 102 5.30 -1.84 7.98
CA VAL A 102 4.46 -2.36 6.88
C VAL A 102 3.10 -2.70 7.44
N TYR A 103 2.05 -2.11 6.88
CA TYR A 103 0.68 -2.47 7.24
C TYR A 103 0.27 -3.74 6.52
N ILE A 104 -0.28 -4.69 7.27
CA ILE A 104 -0.76 -5.96 6.74
C ILE A 104 -2.21 -6.13 7.19
N ALA A 105 -3.11 -6.40 6.26
CA ALA A 105 -4.53 -6.54 6.57
C ALA A 105 -4.77 -7.71 7.52
N ASN A 106 -5.62 -7.47 8.51
CA ASN A 106 -6.03 -8.52 9.44
C ASN A 106 -6.92 -9.53 8.72
N LYS A 107 -6.78 -10.79 9.09
CA LYS A 107 -7.40 -11.93 8.44
C LYS A 107 -8.90 -11.78 8.22
N ASP A 108 -9.60 -11.22 9.20
CA ASP A 108 -11.06 -11.04 9.17
C ASP A 108 -11.49 -9.98 8.14
N HIS A 109 -10.56 -9.17 7.64
CA HIS A 109 -10.80 -8.11 6.66
C HIS A 109 -10.31 -8.48 5.25
N VAL A 110 -9.88 -9.71 5.05
CA VAL A 110 -9.38 -10.20 3.76
C VAL A 110 -10.45 -11.04 3.07
N THR A 111 -10.70 -10.75 1.79
CA THR A 111 -11.61 -11.53 0.94
C THR A 111 -11.03 -11.60 -0.46
N GLU A 112 -10.99 -12.78 -1.03
CA GLU A 112 -10.53 -12.97 -2.41
C GLU A 112 -11.63 -12.62 -3.43
N GLY A 113 -11.23 -12.39 -4.68
CA GLY A 113 -12.15 -12.09 -5.78
C GLY A 113 -12.60 -10.64 -5.86
N LEU A 114 -11.99 -9.75 -5.09
CA LEU A 114 -12.27 -8.32 -5.11
C LEU A 114 -11.39 -7.59 -6.13
N ALA A 115 -11.74 -6.35 -6.45
CA ALA A 115 -10.94 -5.50 -7.32
C ALA A 115 -10.89 -4.07 -6.77
N PRO A 116 -9.81 -3.33 -7.04
CA PRO A 116 -9.73 -1.94 -6.60
C PRO A 116 -10.63 -1.03 -7.46
N ALA A 117 -11.08 0.06 -6.86
CA ALA A 117 -11.65 1.16 -7.61
C ALA A 117 -10.57 1.84 -8.46
N ARG A 118 -10.93 2.43 -9.60
CA ARG A 118 -9.97 3.12 -10.47
C ARG A 118 -9.26 4.26 -9.73
N TRP A 119 -9.99 5.07 -8.99
CA TRP A 119 -9.40 6.19 -8.24
C TRP A 119 -8.37 5.69 -7.21
N TYR A 120 -8.61 4.52 -6.60
CA TYR A 120 -7.68 3.93 -5.65
C TYR A 120 -6.40 3.48 -6.36
N LEU A 121 -6.53 2.75 -7.47
CA LEU A 121 -5.38 2.31 -8.26
C LEU A 121 -4.56 3.50 -8.76
N ASN A 122 -5.21 4.60 -9.12
CA ASN A 122 -4.52 5.79 -9.59
C ASN A 122 -3.55 6.35 -8.54
N HIS A 123 -3.83 6.20 -7.25
CA HIS A 123 -2.87 6.58 -6.20
C HIS A 123 -1.64 5.68 -6.22
N LEU A 124 -1.79 4.39 -6.49
CA LEU A 124 -0.64 3.48 -6.65
C LEU A 124 0.19 3.90 -7.87
N LEU A 125 -0.47 4.17 -8.98
CA LEU A 125 0.20 4.57 -10.23
C LEU A 125 0.90 5.93 -10.11
N ALA A 126 0.46 6.79 -9.21
CA ALA A 126 1.15 8.05 -8.91
C ALA A 126 2.55 7.83 -8.30
N GLY A 127 2.84 6.61 -7.81
CA GLY A 127 4.16 6.22 -7.35
C GLY A 127 5.13 5.77 -8.45
N ARG A 128 4.79 5.98 -9.72
CA ARG A 128 5.56 5.52 -10.88
C ARG A 128 7.07 5.79 -10.78
N GLY A 129 7.45 6.97 -10.30
CA GLY A 129 8.86 7.36 -10.18
C GLY A 129 9.68 6.49 -9.22
N PHE A 130 9.02 5.70 -8.38
CA PHE A 130 9.65 4.81 -7.41
C PHE A 130 9.63 3.35 -7.85
N LEU A 131 8.95 3.01 -8.93
CA LEU A 131 8.71 1.64 -9.37
C LEU A 131 9.54 1.30 -10.59
N SER A 132 9.92 0.02 -10.73
CA SER A 132 10.50 -0.46 -11.98
C SER A 132 9.46 -0.42 -13.10
N GLY A 133 9.92 -0.33 -14.35
CA GLY A 133 9.04 -0.35 -15.51
C GLY A 133 8.14 -1.58 -15.56
N PRO A 134 8.68 -2.81 -15.43
CA PRO A 134 7.86 -4.02 -15.45
C PRO A 134 6.82 -4.07 -14.33
N TYR A 135 7.18 -3.64 -13.12
CA TYR A 135 6.25 -3.63 -11.99
C TYR A 135 5.12 -2.62 -12.23
N PHE A 136 5.47 -1.41 -12.67
CA PHE A 136 4.48 -0.37 -12.99
C PHE A 136 3.53 -0.84 -14.09
N GLU A 137 4.05 -1.45 -15.14
CA GLU A 137 3.22 -1.93 -16.25
C GLU A 137 2.25 -3.03 -15.78
N SER A 138 2.74 -4.01 -15.03
CA SER A 138 1.90 -5.04 -14.43
C SER A 138 0.81 -4.42 -13.55
N LEU A 139 1.18 -3.45 -12.72
CA LEU A 139 0.24 -2.75 -11.84
C LEU A 139 -0.83 -2.00 -12.63
N SER A 140 -0.44 -1.34 -13.73
CA SER A 140 -1.37 -0.56 -14.57
C SER A 140 -2.40 -1.44 -15.28
N GLN A 141 -2.12 -2.72 -15.45
CA GLN A 141 -3.05 -3.70 -16.06
C GLN A 141 -4.03 -4.31 -15.05
N THR A 142 -3.98 -3.88 -13.79
CA THR A 142 -4.91 -4.37 -12.77
C THR A 142 -6.35 -4.08 -13.16
N LYS A 143 -7.19 -5.11 -13.12
CA LYS A 143 -8.62 -4.96 -13.39
C LYS A 143 -9.28 -4.18 -12.24
N CYS A 144 -10.01 -3.13 -12.60
CA CYS A 144 -10.70 -2.27 -11.65
C CYS A 144 -12.21 -2.48 -11.71
N LEU A 145 -12.88 -2.13 -10.61
CA LEU A 145 -14.34 -1.98 -10.63
C LEU A 145 -14.71 -0.76 -11.50
N HIS A 146 -15.88 -0.85 -12.16
CA HIS A 146 -16.47 0.29 -12.82
C HIS A 146 -16.95 1.30 -11.78
N ASP A 147 -16.81 2.60 -12.08
CA ASP A 147 -17.27 3.66 -11.17
C ASP A 147 -18.77 3.56 -10.89
N SER A 148 -19.56 3.09 -11.86
CA SER A 148 -21.00 2.85 -11.68
C SER A 148 -21.31 1.79 -10.63
N ASP A 149 -20.43 0.82 -10.42
CA ASP A 149 -20.62 -0.23 -9.41
C ASP A 149 -20.37 0.30 -7.99
N ILE A 150 -19.66 1.42 -7.89
CA ILE A 150 -19.32 2.05 -6.62
C ILE A 150 -20.37 3.08 -6.21
N GLU A 151 -20.95 3.78 -7.17
CA GLU A 151 -21.91 4.88 -6.92
C GLU A 151 -23.27 4.42 -6.35
N HIS A 152 -23.60 3.16 -6.50
CA HIS A 152 -24.87 2.60 -6.06
C HIS A 152 -24.85 1.96 -4.68
N VAL A 153 -23.82 2.26 -3.91
CA VAL A 153 -23.63 1.61 -2.61
C VAL A 153 -23.82 2.56 -1.43
#